data_0ce4810a91e1480b166ef73b076bde0d
#
_entry.id   0ce4810a91e1480b166ef73b076bde0d
#
_cell.length_a   1.000
_cell.length_b   1.000
_cell.length_c   1.000
_cell.angle_alpha   90.00
_cell.angle_beta   90.00
_cell.angle_gamma   90.00
#
_symmetry.space_group_name_H-M   'P 1'
#
loop_
_entity.id
_entity.type
_entity.pdbx_description
1 polymer ?
#
loop_
_entity_poly.entity_id
_entity_poly.type
_entity_poly.pdbx_seq_one_letter_code
_entity_poly.pdbx_strand_id
1 'polypeptide(L)'
;VQVRPHLNRTPLSTTIYRGEKDGKINVLSVTDKPAPIRLKKGETAIYNLGQNMVGWVRFKVKGTSGTEMKLRFGEMLNDTGDKSRGDDGPAGSIYTANLRSAKATLKYILKGSKEGESFHPSMTFFGFQYCEITASEDIEVLSLTGEVVGSATEEGASFVTSSSSINQLYLSLIHI
;
A
#
# COMPACT_ATOMS: atom_id res chain seq x y z
N VAL A 1 -26.24 8.30 1.37
CA VAL A 1 -24.97 7.98 0.71
C VAL A 1 -24.22 6.98 1.58
N GLN A 2 -23.77 5.88 1.01
CA GLN A 2 -23.00 4.86 1.72
C GLN A 2 -21.62 4.75 1.09
N VAL A 3 -20.59 4.64 1.93
CA VAL A 3 -19.23 4.36 1.49
C VAL A 3 -19.12 2.87 1.17
N ARG A 4 -18.66 2.53 -0.03
CA ARG A 4 -18.53 1.16 -0.51
C ARG A 4 -17.25 0.95 -1.30
N PRO A 5 -16.65 -0.25 -1.27
CA PRO A 5 -15.64 -0.64 -2.25
C PRO A 5 -16.26 -0.66 -3.64
N HIS A 6 -15.63 -0.04 -4.63
CA HIS A 6 -16.14 0.01 -6.01
C HIS A 6 -15.10 -0.35 -7.08
N LEU A 7 -13.81 -0.40 -6.73
CA LEU A 7 -12.74 -0.74 -7.64
C LEU A 7 -11.65 -1.52 -6.90
N ASN A 8 -11.09 -2.52 -7.57
CA ASN A 8 -9.93 -3.27 -7.09
C ASN A 8 -8.68 -2.86 -7.87
N ARG A 9 -7.56 -2.68 -7.16
CA ARG A 9 -6.25 -2.40 -7.74
C ARG A 9 -5.26 -3.49 -7.36
N THR A 10 -4.70 -4.13 -8.39
CA THR A 10 -3.58 -5.03 -8.23
C THR A 10 -2.29 -4.22 -8.15
N PRO A 11 -1.36 -4.50 -7.23
CA PRO A 11 -0.07 -3.83 -7.20
C PRO A 11 0.68 -3.97 -8.53
N LEU A 12 1.28 -2.88 -8.99
CA LEU A 12 2.11 -2.86 -10.20
C LEU A 12 3.51 -3.42 -9.93
N SER A 13 4.00 -3.22 -8.71
CA SER A 13 5.31 -3.74 -8.29
C SER A 13 5.36 -3.94 -6.78
N THR A 14 6.29 -4.80 -6.36
CA THR A 14 6.63 -5.02 -4.97
C THR A 14 8.14 -4.94 -4.81
N THR A 15 8.61 -4.07 -3.91
CA THR A 15 10.02 -3.94 -3.55
C THR A 15 10.24 -4.57 -2.19
N ILE A 16 11.18 -5.52 -2.08
CA ILE A 16 11.62 -6.10 -0.81
C ILE A 16 12.99 -5.53 -0.48
N TYR A 17 13.15 -5.04 0.74
CA TYR A 17 14.42 -4.48 1.22
C TYR A 17 14.69 -4.87 2.67
N ARG A 18 15.96 -4.70 3.11
CA ARG A 18 16.37 -4.89 4.50
C ARG A 18 17.34 -3.80 4.92
N GLY A 19 16.91 -2.97 5.88
CA GLY A 19 17.71 -1.85 6.38
C GLY A 19 17.99 -0.79 5.31
N GLU A 20 19.00 0.03 5.58
CA GLU A 20 19.45 1.09 4.68
C GLU A 20 20.94 0.97 4.36
N LYS A 21 21.34 1.52 3.23
CA LYS A 21 22.73 1.68 2.81
C LYS A 21 22.86 2.98 2.02
N ASP A 22 23.81 3.81 2.41
CA ASP A 22 24.12 5.08 1.73
C ASP A 22 22.90 6.01 1.57
N GLY A 23 22.08 6.13 2.62
CA GLY A 23 20.86 6.96 2.62
C GLY A 23 19.70 6.42 1.82
N LYS A 24 19.77 5.18 1.33
CA LYS A 24 18.72 4.51 0.55
C LYS A 24 18.32 3.18 1.20
N ILE A 25 17.11 2.70 0.91
CA ILE A 25 16.74 1.33 1.27
C ILE A 25 17.69 0.34 0.59
N ASN A 26 18.12 -0.69 1.32
CA ASN A 26 18.95 -1.76 0.77
C ASN A 26 18.07 -2.81 0.10
N VAL A 27 17.80 -2.62 -1.20
CA VAL A 27 16.88 -3.45 -1.99
C VAL A 27 17.43 -4.86 -2.17
N LEU A 28 16.63 -5.86 -1.83
CA LEU A 28 16.91 -7.28 -2.04
C LEU A 28 16.30 -7.79 -3.34
N SER A 29 15.07 -7.37 -3.65
CA SER A 29 14.39 -7.73 -4.90
C SER A 29 13.31 -6.73 -5.26
N VAL A 30 13.03 -6.65 -6.56
CA VAL A 30 11.86 -5.94 -7.12
C VAL A 30 11.16 -6.90 -8.06
N THR A 31 9.85 -6.96 -7.97
CA THR A 31 9.02 -7.81 -8.85
C THR A 31 7.76 -7.06 -9.27
N ASP A 32 7.30 -7.31 -10.48
CA ASP A 32 6.00 -6.91 -11.02
C ASP A 32 4.86 -7.89 -10.65
N LYS A 33 5.22 -9.02 -10.01
CA LYS A 33 4.25 -9.99 -9.51
C LYS A 33 3.75 -9.56 -8.14
N PRO A 34 2.43 -9.37 -7.96
CA PRO A 34 1.87 -8.89 -6.69
C PRO A 34 1.93 -9.93 -5.57
N ALA A 35 1.96 -11.23 -5.91
CA ALA A 35 1.98 -12.34 -4.97
C ALA A 35 2.24 -13.69 -5.71
N PRO A 36 2.62 -14.77 -5.00
CA PRO A 36 2.98 -14.78 -3.58
C PRO A 36 4.36 -14.14 -3.30
N ILE A 37 4.48 -13.48 -2.16
CA ILE A 37 5.72 -12.86 -1.67
C ILE A 37 6.10 -13.49 -0.34
N ARG A 38 7.33 -14.00 -0.24
CA ARG A 38 7.90 -14.44 1.04
C ARG A 38 8.70 -13.31 1.66
N LEU A 39 8.37 -12.97 2.88
CA LEU A 39 9.00 -11.92 3.66
C LEU A 39 9.61 -12.55 4.90
N LYS A 40 10.93 -12.47 5.04
CA LYS A 40 11.66 -12.95 6.22
C LYS A 40 11.60 -11.90 7.33
N LYS A 41 11.74 -12.34 8.56
CA LYS A 41 11.91 -11.45 9.71
C LYS A 41 12.99 -10.40 9.45
N GLY A 42 12.65 -9.12 9.68
CA GLY A 42 13.53 -7.98 9.44
C GLY A 42 13.58 -7.50 7.99
N GLU A 43 12.84 -8.12 7.09
CA GLU A 43 12.60 -7.59 5.74
C GLU A 43 11.33 -6.74 5.71
N THR A 44 11.27 -5.86 4.75
CA THR A 44 10.14 -4.97 4.49
C THR A 44 9.74 -5.10 3.04
N ALA A 45 8.44 -5.26 2.78
CA ALA A 45 7.88 -5.22 1.43
C ALA A 45 7.09 -3.94 1.22
N ILE A 46 7.34 -3.21 0.12
CA ILE A 46 6.55 -2.06 -0.32
C ILE A 46 5.81 -2.44 -1.60
N TYR A 47 4.49 -2.41 -1.54
CA TYR A 47 3.59 -2.61 -2.67
C TYR A 47 3.21 -1.25 -3.25
N ASN A 48 3.44 -1.06 -4.56
CA ASN A 48 3.01 0.12 -5.31
C ASN A 48 1.70 -0.20 -6.05
N LEU A 49 0.62 0.47 -5.69
CA LEU A 49 -0.69 0.31 -6.32
C LEU A 49 -0.89 1.18 -7.57
N GLY A 50 0.15 1.94 -7.95
CA GLY A 50 0.20 2.71 -9.20
C GLY A 50 -0.56 4.02 -9.21
N GLN A 51 -1.43 4.25 -8.26
CA GLN A 51 -2.21 5.49 -8.13
C GLN A 51 -2.57 5.74 -6.68
N ASN A 52 -2.53 7.00 -6.28
CA ASN A 52 -3.06 7.41 -4.98
C ASN A 52 -4.58 7.16 -4.93
N MET A 53 -5.04 6.58 -3.85
CA MET A 53 -6.44 6.19 -3.68
C MET A 53 -6.88 6.31 -2.23
N VAL A 54 -8.17 6.38 -2.00
CA VAL A 54 -8.79 6.20 -0.69
C VAL A 54 -9.33 4.78 -0.59
N GLY A 55 -8.98 4.07 0.49
CA GLY A 55 -9.42 2.69 0.66
C GLY A 55 -8.61 1.92 1.69
N TRP A 56 -8.52 0.64 1.47
CA TRP A 56 -7.72 -0.30 2.26
C TRP A 56 -7.11 -1.39 1.38
N VAL A 57 -6.29 -2.25 1.96
CA VAL A 57 -5.84 -3.47 1.31
C VAL A 57 -6.58 -4.68 1.88
N ARG A 58 -7.03 -5.57 0.98
CA ARG A 58 -7.39 -6.94 1.31
C ARG A 58 -6.15 -7.80 1.07
N PHE A 59 -5.80 -8.61 2.03
CA PHE A 59 -4.69 -9.54 1.90
C PHE A 59 -5.07 -10.95 2.32
N LYS A 60 -4.32 -11.93 1.80
CA LYS A 60 -4.24 -13.30 2.31
C LYS A 60 -2.81 -13.57 2.71
N VAL A 61 -2.60 -14.03 3.94
CA VAL A 61 -1.27 -14.24 4.51
C VAL A 61 -1.18 -15.57 5.23
N LYS A 62 0.01 -16.15 5.22
CA LYS A 62 0.36 -17.38 5.95
C LYS A 62 1.59 -17.14 6.79
N GLY A 63 1.59 -17.64 8.01
CA GLY A 63 2.69 -17.53 8.95
C GLY A 63 2.35 -18.21 10.27
N THR A 64 3.27 -18.14 11.24
CA THR A 64 3.11 -18.75 12.56
C THR A 64 2.05 -17.99 13.38
N SER A 65 1.30 -18.72 14.20
CA SER A 65 0.37 -18.11 15.16
C SER A 65 1.08 -17.11 16.08
N GLY A 66 0.43 -15.96 16.31
CA GLY A 66 0.98 -14.89 17.13
C GLY A 66 1.92 -13.92 16.39
N THR A 67 2.27 -14.18 15.12
CA THR A 67 3.07 -13.25 14.33
C THR A 67 2.31 -11.93 14.16
N GLU A 68 2.92 -10.82 14.56
CA GLU A 68 2.42 -9.48 14.29
C GLU A 68 2.85 -9.06 12.87
N MET A 69 1.88 -8.83 11.99
CA MET A 69 2.08 -8.18 10.70
C MET A 69 1.61 -6.72 10.81
N LYS A 70 2.49 -5.80 10.48
CA LYS A 70 2.23 -4.36 10.49
C LYS A 70 2.20 -3.84 9.06
N LEU A 71 1.14 -3.13 8.71
CA LEU A 71 1.00 -2.42 7.46
C LEU A 71 1.06 -0.93 7.73
N ARG A 72 1.82 -0.20 6.91
CA ARG A 72 1.81 1.27 6.89
C ARG A 72 1.40 1.74 5.51
N PHE A 73 0.69 2.86 5.47
CA PHE A 73 0.16 3.42 4.25
C PHE A 73 0.73 4.82 4.01
N GLY A 74 1.10 5.12 2.77
CA GLY A 74 1.63 6.42 2.38
C GLY A 74 1.34 6.75 0.93
N GLU A 75 1.32 8.03 0.63
CA GLU A 75 0.99 8.55 -0.70
C GLU A 75 2.20 8.60 -1.63
N MET A 76 3.40 8.64 -1.06
CA MET A 76 4.67 8.77 -1.79
C MET A 76 5.81 8.08 -1.05
N LEU A 77 6.95 8.00 -1.69
CA LEU A 77 8.20 7.51 -1.11
C LEU A 77 9.15 8.67 -0.85
N ASN A 78 10.08 8.49 0.09
CA ASN A 78 11.22 9.38 0.26
C ASN A 78 12.07 9.35 -1.00
N ASP A 79 12.48 10.51 -1.52
CA ASP A 79 13.16 10.62 -2.81
C ASP A 79 14.69 10.64 -2.68
N THR A 80 15.24 11.34 -1.71
CA THR A 80 16.68 11.56 -1.53
C THR A 80 17.27 10.90 -0.30
N GLY A 81 16.46 10.65 0.73
CA GLY A 81 16.90 10.24 2.08
C GLY A 81 17.50 11.40 2.89
N ASP A 82 17.40 12.64 2.40
CA ASP A 82 17.96 13.83 3.06
C ASP A 82 16.89 14.54 3.88
N LYS A 83 17.03 14.46 5.20
CA LYS A 83 16.13 15.12 6.16
C LYS A 83 16.10 16.65 6.00
N SER A 84 17.18 17.28 5.53
CA SER A 84 17.22 18.74 5.30
C SER A 84 16.30 19.14 4.14
N ARG A 85 15.96 18.22 3.26
CA ARG A 85 15.02 18.38 2.14
C ARG A 85 13.60 17.95 2.46
N GLY A 86 13.36 17.50 3.70
CA GLY A 86 12.03 17.14 4.19
C GLY A 86 11.74 15.63 4.26
N ASP A 87 12.68 14.77 3.85
CA ASP A 87 12.53 13.33 3.97
C ASP A 87 12.50 12.87 5.44
N ASP A 88 11.70 11.88 5.75
CA ASP A 88 11.58 11.28 7.09
C ASP A 88 12.23 9.89 7.20
N GLY A 89 12.78 9.38 6.10
CA GLY A 89 13.44 8.09 6.01
C GLY A 89 14.41 7.99 4.83
N PRO A 90 15.08 6.85 4.65
CA PRO A 90 15.98 6.62 3.53
C PRO A 90 15.21 6.66 2.19
N ALA A 91 15.91 7.09 1.11
CA ALA A 91 15.32 7.13 -0.23
C ALA A 91 14.71 5.77 -0.62
N GLY A 92 13.50 5.81 -1.14
CA GLY A 92 12.71 4.63 -1.50
C GLY A 92 11.87 4.03 -0.37
N SER A 93 12.03 4.45 0.90
CA SER A 93 11.12 4.09 1.98
C SER A 93 9.84 4.91 1.91
N ILE A 94 8.79 4.42 2.59
CA ILE A 94 7.52 5.14 2.64
C ILE A 94 7.67 6.49 3.34
N TYR A 95 7.15 7.56 2.72
CA TYR A 95 7.16 8.90 3.27
C TYR A 95 5.89 9.12 4.12
N THR A 96 6.07 9.57 5.35
CA THR A 96 4.98 9.74 6.32
C THR A 96 4.92 11.11 6.99
N ALA A 97 5.88 12.00 6.74
CA ALA A 97 5.92 13.32 7.35
C ALA A 97 4.69 14.18 7.00
N ASN A 98 4.10 14.00 5.79
CA ASN A 98 2.88 14.67 5.37
C ASN A 98 1.63 14.24 6.17
N LEU A 99 1.67 13.10 6.83
CA LEU A 99 0.56 12.59 7.65
C LEU A 99 0.41 13.32 8.99
N ARG A 100 1.37 14.17 9.37
CA ARG A 100 1.43 14.91 10.63
C ARG A 100 1.32 13.98 11.84
N SER A 101 0.17 13.95 12.54
CA SER A 101 -0.09 13.09 13.70
C SER A 101 -0.79 11.78 13.35
N ALA A 102 -1.30 11.63 12.12
CA ALA A 102 -1.98 10.40 11.69
C ALA A 102 -0.97 9.27 11.52
N LYS A 103 -1.27 8.10 12.07
CA LYS A 103 -0.35 6.95 12.02
C LYS A 103 -0.47 6.12 10.73
N ALA A 104 -1.61 6.17 10.04
CA ALA A 104 -1.93 5.39 8.83
C ALA A 104 -1.39 3.94 8.91
N THR A 105 -1.68 3.26 10.02
CA THR A 105 -1.10 1.97 10.37
C THR A 105 -2.18 0.97 10.74
N LEU A 106 -2.06 -0.25 10.21
CA LEU A 106 -2.86 -1.41 10.57
C LEU A 106 -1.94 -2.48 11.18
N LYS A 107 -2.37 -3.12 12.26
CA LYS A 107 -1.71 -4.28 12.84
C LYS A 107 -2.63 -5.48 12.76
N TYR A 108 -2.09 -6.62 12.36
CA TYR A 108 -2.80 -7.87 12.28
C TYR A 108 -1.98 -8.98 12.98
N ILE A 109 -2.63 -9.73 13.86
CA ILE A 109 -2.01 -10.87 14.55
C ILE A 109 -2.50 -12.14 13.88
N LEU A 110 -1.57 -12.92 13.34
CA LEU A 110 -1.88 -14.16 12.64
C LEU A 110 -2.37 -15.23 13.61
N LYS A 111 -3.41 -15.97 13.19
CA LYS A 111 -3.86 -17.18 13.94
C LYS A 111 -3.05 -18.42 13.59
N GLY A 112 -2.27 -18.41 12.50
CA GLY A 112 -1.45 -19.54 12.06
C GLY A 112 -2.21 -20.56 11.21
N SER A 113 -3.17 -20.12 10.41
CA SER A 113 -3.91 -21.01 9.50
C SER A 113 -3.00 -21.62 8.45
N LYS A 114 -3.03 -22.95 8.30
CA LYS A 114 -2.23 -23.70 7.31
C LYS A 114 -2.56 -23.30 5.86
N GLU A 115 -3.82 -22.96 5.59
CA GLU A 115 -4.31 -22.53 4.26
C GLU A 115 -4.15 -21.01 4.02
N GLY A 116 -3.57 -20.31 5.00
CA GLY A 116 -3.54 -18.87 5.05
C GLY A 116 -4.85 -18.26 5.53
N GLU A 117 -4.81 -17.00 5.89
CA GLU A 117 -5.92 -16.24 6.43
C GLU A 117 -6.09 -14.92 5.72
N SER A 118 -7.35 -14.56 5.45
CA SER A 118 -7.69 -13.33 4.73
C SER A 118 -8.26 -12.30 5.68
N PHE A 119 -7.88 -11.05 5.46
CA PHE A 119 -8.40 -9.92 6.23
C PHE A 119 -8.46 -8.65 5.38
N HIS A 120 -9.39 -7.78 5.72
CA HIS A 120 -9.43 -6.36 5.36
C HIS A 120 -10.10 -5.58 6.50
N PRO A 121 -9.73 -4.32 6.74
CA PRO A 121 -10.46 -3.50 7.71
C PRO A 121 -11.86 -3.17 7.18
N SER A 122 -12.82 -2.96 8.09
CA SER A 122 -14.19 -2.59 7.73
C SER A 122 -14.65 -1.27 8.36
N MET A 123 -13.91 -0.74 9.33
CA MET A 123 -14.28 0.45 10.11
C MET A 123 -13.28 1.59 9.96
N THR A 124 -12.31 1.46 9.04
CA THR A 124 -11.30 2.47 8.76
C THR A 124 -10.87 2.40 7.30
N PHE A 125 -10.36 3.50 6.77
CA PHE A 125 -9.75 3.59 5.44
C PHE A 125 -8.54 4.53 5.50
N PHE A 126 -7.72 4.51 4.46
CA PHE A 126 -6.48 5.27 4.35
C PHE A 126 -6.41 5.96 2.98
N GLY A 127 -5.67 7.09 2.91
CA GLY A 127 -5.22 7.68 1.65
C GLY A 127 -3.82 7.17 1.34
N PHE A 128 -3.61 6.49 0.19
CA PHE A 128 -2.31 5.89 -0.10
C PHE A 128 -2.17 5.46 -1.56
N GLN A 129 -0.93 5.42 -2.01
CA GLN A 129 -0.49 4.71 -3.21
C GLN A 129 0.36 3.50 -2.84
N TYR A 130 1.08 3.58 -1.71
CA TYR A 130 2.03 2.56 -1.26
C TYR A 130 1.55 1.92 0.03
N CYS A 131 1.68 0.59 0.10
CA CYS A 131 1.46 -0.20 1.30
C CYS A 131 2.76 -0.89 1.68
N GLU A 132 3.30 -0.57 2.85
CA GLU A 132 4.47 -1.20 3.42
C GLU A 132 4.06 -2.30 4.40
N ILE A 133 4.68 -3.48 4.30
CA ILE A 133 4.45 -4.61 5.20
C ILE A 133 5.75 -4.99 5.90
N THR A 134 5.69 -5.09 7.22
CA THR A 134 6.71 -5.72 8.07
C THR A 134 6.07 -6.80 8.93
N ALA A 135 6.85 -7.79 9.37
CA ALA A 135 6.37 -8.84 10.24
C ALA A 135 7.39 -9.18 11.34
N SER A 136 6.89 -9.62 12.50
CA SER A 136 7.72 -10.03 13.63
C SER A 136 8.40 -11.38 13.41
N GLU A 137 7.89 -12.22 12.52
CA GLU A 137 8.44 -13.51 12.08
C GLU A 137 8.24 -13.66 10.56
N ASP A 138 8.79 -14.75 9.99
CA ASP A 138 8.65 -15.05 8.56
C ASP A 138 7.18 -15.22 8.18
N ILE A 139 6.75 -14.60 7.08
CA ILE A 139 5.41 -14.72 6.52
C ILE A 139 5.45 -14.95 5.01
N GLU A 140 4.35 -15.46 4.48
CA GLU A 140 4.09 -15.52 3.04
C GLU A 140 2.80 -14.76 2.73
N VAL A 141 2.91 -13.66 1.99
CA VAL A 141 1.75 -12.91 1.48
C VAL A 141 1.27 -13.61 0.21
N LEU A 142 0.15 -14.31 0.31
CA LEU A 142 -0.42 -15.11 -0.78
C LEU A 142 -1.19 -14.26 -1.78
N SER A 143 -1.79 -13.15 -1.33
CA SER A 143 -2.41 -12.15 -2.20
C SER A 143 -2.48 -10.80 -1.48
N LEU A 144 -2.44 -9.72 -2.25
CA LEU A 144 -2.72 -8.37 -1.79
C LEU A 144 -3.43 -7.60 -2.91
N THR A 145 -4.54 -6.96 -2.56
CA THR A 145 -5.35 -6.14 -3.48
C THR A 145 -5.75 -4.85 -2.77
N GLY A 146 -5.56 -3.73 -3.42
CA GLY A 146 -6.11 -2.45 -2.98
C GLY A 146 -7.61 -2.39 -3.32
N GLU A 147 -8.45 -2.12 -2.33
CA GLU A 147 -9.87 -1.88 -2.51
C GLU A 147 -10.14 -0.39 -2.39
N VAL A 148 -10.49 0.25 -3.51
CA VAL A 148 -10.84 1.67 -3.55
C VAL A 148 -12.24 1.84 -2.98
N VAL A 149 -12.35 2.79 -2.06
CA VAL A 149 -13.58 3.06 -1.32
C VAL A 149 -14.05 4.47 -1.64
N GLY A 150 -15.33 4.61 -1.90
CA GLY A 150 -15.90 5.92 -2.21
C GLY A 150 -17.40 5.95 -1.95
N SER A 151 -18.00 7.13 -2.12
CA SER A 151 -19.43 7.28 -2.10
C SER A 151 -20.05 6.58 -3.31
N ALA A 152 -21.01 5.69 -3.07
CA ALA A 152 -21.77 5.06 -4.15
C ALA A 152 -22.75 6.09 -4.72
N THR A 153 -22.32 6.79 -5.77
CA THR A 153 -23.14 7.73 -6.56
C THR A 153 -23.28 7.19 -7.96
N GLU A 154 -24.42 7.47 -8.60
CA GLU A 154 -24.59 7.20 -10.02
C GLU A 154 -23.73 8.16 -10.85
N GLU A 155 -23.16 7.67 -11.94
CA GLU A 155 -22.44 8.52 -12.90
C GLU A 155 -23.44 9.42 -13.59
N GLY A 156 -23.43 10.72 -13.26
CA GLY A 156 -24.36 11.72 -13.82
C GLY A 156 -23.88 12.35 -15.12
N ALA A 157 -22.61 12.19 -15.49
CA ALA A 157 -22.05 12.79 -16.72
C ALA A 157 -20.79 12.03 -17.18
N SER A 158 -20.52 12.08 -18.48
CA SER A 158 -19.26 11.65 -19.08
C SER A 158 -18.62 12.82 -19.84
N PHE A 159 -17.29 12.87 -19.85
CA PHE A 159 -16.53 13.87 -20.57
C PHE A 159 -15.38 13.20 -21.32
N VAL A 160 -15.36 13.39 -22.63
CA VAL A 160 -14.31 12.83 -23.51
C VAL A 160 -13.91 13.88 -24.54
N THR A 161 -12.63 14.10 -24.70
CA THR A 161 -12.06 15.00 -25.70
C THR A 161 -11.05 14.25 -26.59
N SER A 162 -10.59 14.91 -27.66
CA SER A 162 -9.49 14.40 -28.50
C SER A 162 -8.11 14.43 -27.81
N SER A 163 -7.98 15.11 -26.67
CA SER A 163 -6.76 15.20 -25.89
C SER A 163 -6.75 14.17 -24.76
N SER A 164 -5.84 13.20 -24.84
CA SER A 164 -5.67 12.18 -23.79
C SER A 164 -5.30 12.79 -22.43
N SER A 165 -4.47 13.84 -22.43
CA SER A 165 -4.05 14.53 -21.19
C SER A 165 -5.22 15.23 -20.49
N ILE A 166 -6.14 15.85 -21.25
CA ILE A 166 -7.35 16.47 -20.69
C ILE A 166 -8.29 15.40 -20.15
N ASN A 167 -8.46 14.28 -20.85
CA ASN A 167 -9.28 13.16 -20.38
C ASN A 167 -8.71 12.57 -19.08
N GLN A 168 -7.38 12.43 -19.00
CA GLN A 168 -6.71 11.94 -17.80
C GLN A 168 -6.85 12.92 -16.63
N LEU A 169 -6.72 14.22 -16.88
CA LEU A 169 -6.93 15.25 -15.86
C LEU A 169 -8.37 15.21 -15.33
N TYR A 170 -9.37 15.11 -16.21
CA TYR A 170 -10.77 15.01 -15.81
C TYR A 170 -11.01 13.79 -14.91
N LEU A 171 -10.53 12.61 -15.30
CA LEU A 171 -10.65 11.40 -14.50
C LEU A 171 -9.93 11.54 -13.14
N SER A 172 -8.78 12.21 -13.10
CA SER A 172 -8.07 12.50 -11.85
C SER A 172 -8.86 13.39 -10.90
N LEU A 173 -9.58 14.38 -11.42
CA LEU A 173 -10.38 15.30 -10.63
C LEU A 173 -11.66 14.69 -10.06
N ILE A 174 -12.29 13.76 -10.78
CA ILE A 174 -13.53 13.11 -10.31
C ILE A 174 -13.26 11.92 -9.38
N HIS A 175 -12.03 11.44 -9.30
CA HIS A 175 -11.63 10.32 -8.43
C HIS A 175 -10.87 10.74 -7.16
N ILE A 176 -10.77 12.06 -6.92
CA ILE A 176 -10.19 12.61 -5.68
C ILE A 176 -11.27 12.61 -4.54
#